data_44d1dc8c5108a2ee10096d0fa5bdcf9f
#
_entry.id   44d1dc8c5108a2ee10096d0fa5bdcf9f
#
_cell.length_a   1.000
_cell.length_b   1.000
_cell.length_c   1.000
_cell.angle_alpha   90.00
_cell.angle_beta   90.00
_cell.angle_gamma   90.00
#
_symmetry.space_group_name_H-M   'P 1'
#
loop_
_entity.id
_entity.type
_entity.pdbx_description
1 polymer ?
#
loop_
_entity_poly.entity_id
_entity_poly.type
_entity_poly.pdbx_seq_one_letter_code
_entity_poly.pdbx_strand_id
1 'polypeptide(L)'
;MAALLEIKNLNVTYRNKEKSVYAVRDVSLSLEEGDALGIVGESGSGKSTLAMGILRLLPETTADVTGTCLFKGETDLLSISQKEYADLRWKDISIVFQKAMNSLSPVHRIRTQIEDIYHVHEPKASKEEIRERSLELFRMVGLPERVYNLYPHEMSGGMLQRVAIAISLLHEPSLLIFDEATTALDVVTQGQILDEVVRLEKNMHMTRIMITHDMSVVSASCSKVAVMYAGCLLEFGPVGKVLKDPAHPYTQKLMESFPSLHGEIRELKSIPGSLPDLSILHEGCVFAERCSKACERCLKERPAMRDVEEGHSAACFALKEVL
;
A
#
# COMPACT_ATOMS: atom_id res chain seq x y z
N MET A 1 20.78 4.56 8.46
CA MET A 1 19.67 5.26 9.18
C MET A 1 18.73 4.16 9.71
N ALA A 2 18.01 4.37 10.81
CA ALA A 2 17.04 3.39 11.28
C ALA A 2 15.86 3.35 10.31
N ALA A 3 15.32 2.14 10.03
CA ALA A 3 14.14 2.00 9.20
C ALA A 3 12.93 2.67 9.88
N LEU A 4 12.08 3.37 9.11
CA LEU A 4 10.81 3.88 9.62
C LEU A 4 9.84 2.74 9.88
N LEU A 5 9.78 1.75 8.98
CA LEU A 5 8.94 0.58 9.09
C LEU A 5 9.75 -0.67 8.73
N GLU A 6 9.87 -1.62 9.65
CA GLU A 6 10.50 -2.92 9.41
C GLU A 6 9.49 -4.04 9.69
N ILE A 7 9.16 -4.78 8.64
CA ILE A 7 8.23 -5.92 8.69
C ILE A 7 9.06 -7.19 8.61
N LYS A 8 8.84 -8.12 9.57
CA LYS A 8 9.50 -9.44 9.62
C LYS A 8 8.47 -10.55 9.74
N ASN A 9 8.49 -11.46 8.79
CA ASN A 9 7.69 -12.68 8.76
C ASN A 9 6.19 -12.42 9.01
N LEU A 10 5.64 -11.34 8.45
CA LEU A 10 4.23 -10.98 8.61
C LEU A 10 3.36 -12.01 7.91
N ASN A 11 2.44 -12.58 8.68
CA ASN A 11 1.42 -13.49 8.18
C ASN A 11 0.05 -12.97 8.54
N VAL A 12 -0.91 -13.11 7.62
CA VAL A 12 -2.33 -12.84 7.87
C VAL A 12 -3.14 -14.02 7.38
N THR A 13 -3.89 -14.62 8.29
CA THR A 13 -4.78 -15.75 8.00
C THR A 13 -6.21 -15.38 8.39
N TYR A 14 -7.12 -15.34 7.44
CA TYR A 14 -8.54 -15.22 7.73
C TYR A 14 -9.09 -16.58 8.14
N ARG A 15 -9.88 -16.59 9.22
CA ARG A 15 -10.56 -17.78 9.74
C ARG A 15 -12.04 -17.69 9.44
N ASN A 16 -12.57 -18.68 8.77
CA ASN A 16 -14.00 -18.93 8.67
C ASN A 16 -14.28 -20.31 9.31
N LYS A 17 -15.53 -20.58 9.70
CA LYS A 17 -15.94 -21.84 10.34
C LYS A 17 -15.54 -23.09 9.54
N GLU A 18 -15.36 -22.96 8.23
CA GLU A 18 -15.08 -24.08 7.32
C GLU A 18 -13.66 -24.08 6.73
N LYS A 19 -13.02 -22.91 6.59
CA LYS A 19 -11.72 -22.78 5.90
C LYS A 19 -10.89 -21.65 6.48
N SER A 20 -9.57 -21.83 6.44
CA SER A 20 -8.60 -20.76 6.63
C SER A 20 -8.12 -20.23 5.28
N VAL A 21 -7.94 -18.92 5.13
CA VAL A 21 -7.40 -18.29 3.93
C VAL A 21 -6.08 -17.61 4.30
N TYR A 22 -4.99 -18.08 3.75
CA TYR A 22 -3.63 -17.58 3.99
C TYR A 22 -3.33 -16.38 3.09
N ALA A 23 -3.89 -15.23 3.45
CA ALA A 23 -3.90 -14.04 2.60
C ALA A 23 -2.57 -13.30 2.54
N VAL A 24 -1.72 -13.39 3.59
CA VAL A 24 -0.33 -12.90 3.61
C VAL A 24 0.53 -13.99 4.24
N ARG A 25 1.67 -14.28 3.62
CA ARG A 25 2.53 -15.40 3.98
C ARG A 25 3.98 -14.97 4.03
N ASP A 26 4.50 -14.84 5.26
CA ASP A 26 5.92 -14.63 5.52
C ASP A 26 6.52 -13.44 4.76
N VAL A 27 5.81 -12.31 4.80
CA VAL A 27 6.25 -11.08 4.13
C VAL A 27 7.23 -10.34 5.04
N SER A 28 8.43 -10.06 4.49
CA SER A 28 9.46 -9.26 5.17
C SER A 28 9.94 -8.17 4.22
N LEU A 29 9.96 -6.92 4.68
CA LEU A 29 10.48 -5.77 3.96
C LEU A 29 10.82 -4.63 4.93
N SER A 30 11.63 -3.68 4.47
CA SER A 30 12.03 -2.53 5.26
C SER A 30 11.91 -1.25 4.44
N LEU A 31 11.39 -0.19 5.07
CA LEU A 31 11.28 1.16 4.51
C LEU A 31 12.05 2.14 5.37
N GLU A 32 12.86 2.96 4.72
CA GLU A 32 13.51 4.10 5.33
C GLU A 32 12.57 5.31 5.33
N GLU A 33 12.90 6.30 6.14
CA GLU A 33 12.18 7.57 6.15
C GLU A 33 12.28 8.27 4.79
N GLY A 34 11.14 8.73 4.25
CA GLY A 34 11.05 9.34 2.93
C GLY A 34 10.95 8.34 1.75
N ASP A 35 10.91 7.04 2.01
CA ASP A 35 10.66 6.05 0.95
C ASP A 35 9.22 6.13 0.43
N ALA A 36 9.07 5.97 -0.89
CA ALA A 36 7.80 5.76 -1.56
C ALA A 36 7.74 4.33 -2.11
N LEU A 37 7.00 3.44 -1.42
CA LEU A 37 6.84 2.05 -1.82
C LEU A 37 5.57 1.83 -2.65
N GLY A 38 5.70 1.29 -3.85
CA GLY A 38 4.58 0.71 -4.60
C GLY A 38 4.39 -0.76 -4.25
N ILE A 39 3.19 -1.20 -3.87
CA ILE A 39 2.85 -2.62 -3.73
C ILE A 39 1.93 -3.01 -4.88
N VAL A 40 2.41 -3.92 -5.72
CA VAL A 40 1.73 -4.33 -6.95
C VAL A 40 1.48 -5.84 -7.00
N GLY A 41 0.58 -6.27 -7.87
CA GLY A 41 0.23 -7.68 -8.09
C GLY A 41 -1.23 -7.83 -8.49
N GLU A 42 -1.62 -9.04 -8.89
CA GLU A 42 -2.99 -9.37 -9.29
C GLU A 42 -4.01 -9.09 -8.16
N SER A 43 -5.28 -8.88 -8.54
CA SER A 43 -6.37 -8.78 -7.55
C SER A 43 -6.42 -10.08 -6.72
N GLY A 44 -6.61 -9.94 -5.40
CA GLY A 44 -6.58 -11.09 -4.48
C GLY A 44 -5.17 -11.55 -4.08
N SER A 45 -4.07 -10.88 -4.50
CA SER A 45 -2.71 -11.27 -4.11
C SER A 45 -2.32 -10.91 -2.66
N GLY A 46 -3.20 -10.31 -1.87
CA GLY A 46 -2.98 -10.01 -0.45
C GLY A 46 -2.51 -8.58 -0.13
N LYS A 47 -2.41 -7.67 -1.11
CA LYS A 47 -1.90 -6.30 -0.96
C LYS A 47 -2.63 -5.48 0.12
N SER A 48 -3.95 -5.34 -0.04
CA SER A 48 -4.79 -4.61 0.94
C SER A 48 -4.80 -5.31 2.30
N THR A 49 -4.75 -6.65 2.32
CA THR A 49 -4.65 -7.43 3.55
C THR A 49 -3.34 -7.15 4.28
N LEU A 50 -2.22 -7.01 3.56
CA LEU A 50 -0.93 -6.62 4.14
C LEU A 50 -1.04 -5.25 4.82
N ALA A 51 -1.60 -4.24 4.14
CA ALA A 51 -1.81 -2.91 4.72
C ALA A 51 -2.74 -2.96 5.95
N MET A 52 -3.86 -3.68 5.86
CA MET A 52 -4.78 -3.84 6.99
C MET A 52 -4.14 -4.56 8.17
N GLY A 53 -3.23 -5.53 7.93
CA GLY A 53 -2.45 -6.20 8.96
C GLY A 53 -1.51 -5.24 9.67
N ILE A 54 -0.73 -4.45 8.94
CA ILE A 54 0.16 -3.41 9.47
C ILE A 54 -0.63 -2.41 10.34
N LEU A 55 -1.79 -2.00 9.85
CA LEU A 55 -2.66 -1.01 10.50
C LEU A 55 -3.55 -1.60 11.61
N ARG A 56 -3.46 -2.89 11.91
CA ARG A 56 -4.34 -3.58 12.88
C ARG A 56 -5.83 -3.29 12.68
N LEU A 57 -6.27 -3.24 11.42
CA LEU A 57 -7.66 -3.00 11.06
C LEU A 57 -8.45 -4.29 10.84
N LEU A 58 -7.80 -5.44 10.96
CA LEU A 58 -8.44 -6.74 10.84
C LEU A 58 -9.07 -7.15 12.18
N PRO A 59 -10.34 -7.60 12.20
CA PRO A 59 -10.98 -8.05 13.44
C PRO A 59 -10.30 -9.34 13.95
N GLU A 60 -9.87 -9.35 15.21
CA GLU A 60 -9.24 -10.50 15.88
C GLU A 60 -10.13 -11.76 15.90
N THR A 61 -11.45 -11.58 15.77
CA THR A 61 -12.43 -12.68 15.69
C THR A 61 -12.40 -13.43 14.36
N THR A 62 -11.86 -12.83 13.29
CA THR A 62 -11.89 -13.38 11.91
C THR A 62 -10.53 -13.45 11.27
N ALA A 63 -9.51 -12.86 11.85
CA ALA A 63 -8.17 -12.83 11.28
C ALA A 63 -7.10 -12.98 12.37
N ASP A 64 -6.09 -13.81 12.07
CA ASP A 64 -4.85 -13.88 12.83
C ASP A 64 -3.77 -13.10 12.09
N VAL A 65 -3.09 -12.24 12.82
CA VAL A 65 -1.92 -11.52 12.33
C VAL A 65 -0.73 -11.92 13.20
N THR A 66 0.33 -12.45 12.59
CA THR A 66 1.56 -12.86 13.29
C THR A 66 2.79 -12.32 12.58
N GLY A 67 3.91 -12.25 13.29
CA GLY A 67 5.15 -11.65 12.81
C GLY A 67 5.51 -10.43 13.65
N THR A 68 6.36 -9.56 13.12
CA THR A 68 6.78 -8.31 13.77
C THR A 68 6.65 -7.15 12.81
N CYS A 69 6.18 -6.01 13.30
CA CYS A 69 6.05 -4.79 12.54
C CYS A 69 6.59 -3.61 13.34
N LEU A 70 7.92 -3.37 13.25
CA LEU A 70 8.60 -2.31 13.99
C LEU A 70 8.43 -0.97 13.30
N PHE A 71 7.90 0.00 14.02
CA PHE A 71 7.76 1.38 13.60
C PHE A 71 8.78 2.26 14.31
N LYS A 72 9.51 3.09 13.56
CA LYS A 72 10.61 3.94 14.06
C LYS A 72 11.68 3.17 14.84
N GLY A 73 11.86 1.88 14.52
CA GLY A 73 12.87 1.00 15.11
C GLY A 73 12.58 0.54 16.56
N GLU A 74 11.54 1.05 17.21
CA GLU A 74 11.29 0.83 18.64
C GLU A 74 9.94 0.19 18.95
N THR A 75 8.89 0.57 18.22
CA THR A 75 7.51 0.19 18.53
C THR A 75 7.04 -0.94 17.63
N ASP A 76 6.83 -2.13 18.17
CA ASP A 76 6.17 -3.21 17.43
C ASP A 76 4.65 -2.99 17.41
N LEU A 77 4.16 -2.54 16.26
CA LEU A 77 2.75 -2.20 16.05
C LEU A 77 1.80 -3.37 16.35
N LEU A 78 2.25 -4.61 16.25
CA LEU A 78 1.41 -5.79 16.48
C LEU A 78 1.28 -6.13 17.97
N SER A 79 2.24 -5.72 18.82
CA SER A 79 2.32 -6.10 20.21
C SER A 79 1.82 -5.03 21.19
N ILE A 80 1.85 -3.74 20.81
CA ILE A 80 1.38 -2.64 21.67
C ILE A 80 -0.11 -2.72 21.97
N SER A 81 -0.54 -2.14 23.09
CA SER A 81 -1.95 -2.09 23.46
C SER A 81 -2.81 -1.32 22.44
N GLN A 82 -4.11 -1.56 22.43
CA GLN A 82 -5.05 -0.80 21.57
C GLN A 82 -5.03 0.70 21.88
N LYS A 83 -4.78 1.08 23.11
CA LYS A 83 -4.69 2.48 23.53
C LYS A 83 -3.44 3.14 22.93
N GLU A 84 -2.26 2.52 23.07
CA GLU A 84 -1.01 3.02 22.48
C GLU A 84 -1.11 3.10 20.96
N TYR A 85 -1.75 2.11 20.33
CA TYR A 85 -1.96 2.17 18.88
C TYR A 85 -2.94 3.27 18.45
N ALA A 86 -3.96 3.57 19.26
CA ALA A 86 -4.88 4.68 18.99
C ALA A 86 -4.17 6.04 19.02
N ASP A 87 -3.14 6.20 19.86
CA ASP A 87 -2.32 7.41 19.91
C ASP A 87 -1.45 7.60 18.66
N LEU A 88 -1.14 6.52 17.92
CA LEU A 88 -0.39 6.58 16.65
C LEU A 88 -1.28 6.82 15.43
N ARG A 89 -2.54 6.35 15.48
CA ARG A 89 -3.48 6.52 14.36
C ARG A 89 -3.70 7.99 14.08
N TRP A 90 -3.75 8.35 12.79
CA TRP A 90 -3.87 9.71 12.27
C TRP A 90 -2.67 10.60 12.55
N LYS A 91 -2.02 10.45 13.72
CA LYS A 91 -0.90 11.27 14.13
C LYS A 91 0.40 10.86 13.45
N ASP A 92 0.75 9.58 13.56
CA ASP A 92 1.99 9.03 12.99
C ASP A 92 1.73 8.13 11.78
N ILE A 93 0.59 7.45 11.76
CA ILE A 93 0.22 6.49 10.71
C ILE A 93 -1.20 6.78 10.24
N SER A 94 -1.36 7.00 8.93
CA SER A 94 -2.65 7.27 8.32
C SER A 94 -2.88 6.45 7.06
N ILE A 95 -4.15 6.33 6.63
CA ILE A 95 -4.55 5.58 5.44
C ILE A 95 -5.62 6.32 4.64
N VAL A 96 -5.50 6.25 3.32
CA VAL A 96 -6.54 6.62 2.37
C VAL A 96 -7.06 5.35 1.69
N PHE A 97 -8.32 5.00 1.93
CA PHE A 97 -8.95 3.81 1.38
C PHE A 97 -9.41 3.99 -0.08
N GLN A 98 -9.53 2.89 -0.80
CA GLN A 98 -10.04 2.80 -2.18
C GLN A 98 -11.41 3.51 -2.34
N LYS A 99 -12.31 3.30 -1.38
CA LYS A 99 -13.64 3.93 -1.36
C LYS A 99 -13.70 5.05 -0.32
N ALA A 100 -12.82 6.04 -0.44
CA ALA A 100 -12.79 7.19 0.47
C ALA A 100 -14.15 7.89 0.61
N MET A 101 -15.00 7.83 -0.44
CA MET A 101 -16.37 8.33 -0.40
C MET A 101 -17.24 7.67 0.69
N ASN A 102 -16.98 6.42 1.03
CA ASN A 102 -17.74 5.68 2.04
C ASN A 102 -17.20 5.90 3.46
N SER A 103 -16.03 6.52 3.61
CA SER A 103 -15.44 6.82 4.93
C SER A 103 -15.97 8.12 5.55
N LEU A 104 -16.59 8.98 4.74
CA LEU A 104 -17.16 10.23 5.19
C LEU A 104 -18.63 10.08 5.55
N SER A 105 -19.03 10.64 6.70
CA SER A 105 -20.43 10.66 7.13
C SER A 105 -21.28 11.53 6.21
N PRO A 106 -22.30 10.99 5.52
CA PRO A 106 -23.11 11.75 4.58
C PRO A 106 -23.98 12.83 5.23
N VAL A 107 -24.21 12.72 6.54
CA VAL A 107 -25.10 13.62 7.29
C VAL A 107 -24.37 14.73 8.04
N HIS A 108 -23.01 14.71 8.02
CA HIS A 108 -22.21 15.74 8.65
C HIS A 108 -21.44 16.55 7.60
N ARG A 109 -21.28 17.86 7.85
CA ARG A 109 -20.42 18.71 7.01
C ARG A 109 -18.96 18.31 7.16
N ILE A 110 -18.15 18.58 6.14
CA ILE A 110 -16.72 18.26 6.15
C ILE A 110 -16.02 18.88 7.36
N ARG A 111 -16.31 20.13 7.69
CA ARG A 111 -15.74 20.80 8.88
C ARG A 111 -15.99 20.04 10.18
N THR A 112 -17.19 19.53 10.40
CA THR A 112 -17.53 18.81 11.62
C THR A 112 -16.73 17.52 11.74
N GLN A 113 -16.57 16.79 10.64
CA GLN A 113 -15.80 15.57 10.62
C GLN A 113 -14.30 15.83 10.84
N ILE A 114 -13.78 16.92 10.28
CA ILE A 114 -12.39 17.35 10.50
C ILE A 114 -12.19 17.78 11.97
N GLU A 115 -13.09 18.57 12.54
CA GLU A 115 -13.06 19.00 13.93
C GLU A 115 -13.03 17.78 14.88
N ASP A 116 -13.91 16.79 14.63
CA ASP A 116 -14.00 15.57 15.42
C ASP A 116 -12.68 14.76 15.38
N ILE A 117 -12.09 14.58 14.17
CA ILE A 117 -10.84 13.87 13.99
C ILE A 117 -9.67 14.62 14.64
N TYR A 118 -9.61 15.94 14.46
CA TYR A 118 -8.53 16.77 14.98
C TYR A 118 -8.50 16.75 16.52
N HIS A 119 -9.66 16.84 17.14
CA HIS A 119 -9.80 16.84 18.60
C HIS A 119 -9.43 15.50 19.27
N VAL A 120 -9.31 14.39 18.52
CA VAL A 120 -8.81 13.13 19.07
C VAL A 120 -7.41 13.28 19.62
N HIS A 121 -6.54 14.01 18.92
CA HIS A 121 -5.14 14.19 19.33
C HIS A 121 -4.88 15.58 19.93
N GLU A 122 -5.63 16.60 19.51
CA GLU A 122 -5.50 17.98 19.95
C GLU A 122 -6.82 18.50 20.57
N PRO A 123 -7.23 17.98 21.76
CA PRO A 123 -8.54 18.27 22.36
C PRO A 123 -8.73 19.73 22.76
N LYS A 124 -7.66 20.53 22.83
CA LYS A 124 -7.69 21.96 23.19
C LYS A 124 -7.60 22.87 21.97
N ALA A 125 -7.45 22.35 20.77
CA ALA A 125 -7.35 23.16 19.57
C ALA A 125 -8.62 23.99 19.37
N SER A 126 -8.44 25.26 19.01
CA SER A 126 -9.56 26.14 18.69
C SER A 126 -10.14 25.81 17.30
N LYS A 127 -11.38 26.21 17.06
CA LYS A 127 -11.99 26.05 15.74
C LYS A 127 -11.26 26.84 14.66
N GLU A 128 -10.69 27.95 15.01
CA GLU A 128 -9.89 28.78 14.12
C GLU A 128 -8.62 28.07 13.68
N GLU A 129 -7.87 27.47 14.59
CA GLU A 129 -6.65 26.68 14.29
C GLU A 129 -6.99 25.49 13.39
N ILE A 130 -8.06 24.74 13.71
CA ILE A 130 -8.50 23.60 12.89
C ILE A 130 -8.92 24.06 11.49
N ARG A 131 -9.62 25.16 11.40
CA ARG A 131 -10.02 25.75 10.13
C ARG A 131 -8.83 26.18 9.29
N GLU A 132 -7.86 26.91 9.87
CA GLU A 132 -6.66 27.37 9.18
C GLU A 132 -5.87 26.17 8.65
N ARG A 133 -5.63 25.15 9.48
CA ARG A 133 -4.98 23.92 9.06
C ARG A 133 -5.73 23.20 7.95
N SER A 134 -7.05 23.11 8.04
CA SER A 134 -7.88 22.49 7.01
C SER A 134 -7.78 23.21 5.67
N LEU A 135 -7.83 24.55 5.70
CA LEU A 135 -7.72 25.36 4.48
C LEU A 135 -6.33 25.32 3.86
N GLU A 136 -5.29 25.20 4.67
CA GLU A 136 -3.93 24.96 4.19
C GLU A 136 -3.88 23.65 3.41
N LEU A 137 -4.36 22.54 3.99
CA LEU A 137 -4.39 21.22 3.35
C LEU A 137 -5.29 21.23 2.10
N PHE A 138 -6.42 21.93 2.14
CA PHE A 138 -7.29 22.05 0.95
C PHE A 138 -6.59 22.75 -0.21
N ARG A 139 -5.82 23.82 0.07
CA ARG A 139 -4.99 24.47 -0.96
C ARG A 139 -3.94 23.52 -1.51
N MET A 140 -3.31 22.72 -0.64
CA MET A 140 -2.30 21.71 -1.04
C MET A 140 -2.86 20.63 -1.97
N VAL A 141 -4.11 20.18 -1.73
CA VAL A 141 -4.78 19.17 -2.57
C VAL A 141 -5.68 19.78 -3.65
N GLY A 142 -5.56 21.08 -3.92
CA GLY A 142 -6.32 21.77 -4.98
C GLY A 142 -7.83 21.86 -4.75
N LEU A 143 -8.28 21.94 -3.50
CA LEU A 143 -9.68 22.12 -3.12
C LEU A 143 -10.00 23.58 -2.82
N PRO A 144 -11.15 24.13 -3.27
CA PRO A 144 -11.58 25.46 -2.89
C PRO A 144 -12.06 25.50 -1.43
N GLU A 145 -11.86 26.64 -0.74
CA GLU A 145 -12.20 26.81 0.68
C GLU A 145 -13.68 26.53 1.02
N ARG A 146 -14.60 26.75 0.07
CA ARG A 146 -16.03 26.46 0.25
C ARG A 146 -16.31 25.01 0.63
N VAL A 147 -15.43 24.05 0.26
CA VAL A 147 -15.55 22.62 0.55
C VAL A 147 -15.65 22.36 2.04
N TYR A 148 -14.99 23.16 2.86
CA TYR A 148 -15.05 23.07 4.33
C TYR A 148 -16.47 23.05 4.89
N ASN A 149 -17.41 23.75 4.22
CA ASN A 149 -18.79 23.87 4.65
C ASN A 149 -19.77 22.94 3.90
N LEU A 150 -19.30 22.17 2.92
CA LEU A 150 -20.14 21.25 2.15
C LEU A 150 -20.40 19.94 2.91
N TYR A 151 -21.46 19.26 2.47
CA TYR A 151 -21.71 17.87 2.79
C TYR A 151 -21.06 16.96 1.73
N PRO A 152 -20.74 15.69 2.06
CA PRO A 152 -20.18 14.76 1.08
C PRO A 152 -20.98 14.62 -0.22
N HIS A 153 -22.31 14.60 -0.14
CA HIS A 153 -23.20 14.46 -1.30
C HIS A 153 -23.24 15.69 -2.25
N GLU A 154 -22.66 16.83 -1.82
CA GLU A 154 -22.54 18.05 -2.65
C GLU A 154 -21.24 18.08 -3.47
N MET A 155 -20.42 17.02 -3.42
CA MET A 155 -19.10 16.97 -4.03
C MET A 155 -18.97 15.87 -5.08
N SER A 156 -18.08 16.09 -6.04
CA SER A 156 -17.68 15.03 -6.99
C SER A 156 -16.80 13.97 -6.32
N GLY A 157 -16.68 12.79 -6.93
CA GLY A 157 -15.81 11.72 -6.43
C GLY A 157 -14.36 12.18 -6.25
N GLY A 158 -13.81 12.93 -7.22
CA GLY A 158 -12.46 13.50 -7.12
C GLY A 158 -12.30 14.50 -5.99
N MET A 159 -13.32 15.31 -5.69
CA MET A 159 -13.30 16.22 -4.54
C MET A 159 -13.34 15.45 -3.22
N LEU A 160 -14.16 14.40 -3.12
CA LEU A 160 -14.23 13.54 -1.94
C LEU A 160 -12.90 12.85 -1.69
N GLN A 161 -12.24 12.38 -2.75
CA GLN A 161 -10.92 11.75 -2.65
C GLN A 161 -9.86 12.74 -2.13
N ARG A 162 -9.83 13.97 -2.66
CA ARG A 162 -8.93 15.03 -2.19
C ARG A 162 -9.23 15.44 -0.74
N VAL A 163 -10.50 15.46 -0.32
CA VAL A 163 -10.87 15.66 1.09
C VAL A 163 -10.33 14.54 1.96
N ALA A 164 -10.45 13.28 1.55
CA ALA A 164 -9.93 12.15 2.31
C ALA A 164 -8.39 12.22 2.45
N ILE A 165 -7.69 12.63 1.39
CA ILE A 165 -6.24 12.86 1.44
C ILE A 165 -5.93 14.01 2.41
N ALA A 166 -6.64 15.14 2.32
CA ALA A 166 -6.43 16.26 3.25
C ALA A 166 -6.66 15.85 4.71
N ILE A 167 -7.72 15.08 4.98
CA ILE A 167 -8.00 14.55 6.32
C ILE A 167 -6.88 13.61 6.80
N SER A 168 -6.33 12.77 5.92
CA SER A 168 -5.25 11.86 6.28
C SER A 168 -3.94 12.56 6.63
N LEU A 169 -3.79 13.82 6.24
CA LEU A 169 -2.62 14.67 6.46
C LEU A 169 -2.78 15.67 7.61
N LEU A 170 -3.91 15.66 8.33
CA LEU A 170 -4.22 16.64 9.37
C LEU A 170 -3.12 16.78 10.43
N HIS A 171 -2.56 15.66 10.87
CA HIS A 171 -1.54 15.58 11.91
C HIS A 171 -0.12 15.27 11.37
N GLU A 172 0.13 15.43 10.08
CA GLU A 172 1.43 15.23 9.43
C GLU A 172 2.03 13.83 9.69
N PRO A 173 1.35 12.75 9.29
CA PRO A 173 1.79 11.40 9.59
C PRO A 173 3.16 11.08 8.98
N SER A 174 4.00 10.36 9.73
CA SER A 174 5.29 9.87 9.23
C SER A 174 5.11 8.76 8.17
N LEU A 175 3.99 8.00 8.27
CA LEU A 175 3.63 6.94 7.33
C LEU A 175 2.21 7.14 6.78
N LEU A 176 2.08 7.27 5.47
CA LEU A 176 0.79 7.35 4.78
C LEU A 176 0.62 6.16 3.83
N ILE A 177 -0.49 5.45 3.97
CA ILE A 177 -0.83 4.30 3.12
C ILE A 177 -1.98 4.71 2.18
N PHE A 178 -1.82 4.44 0.88
CA PHE A 178 -2.88 4.56 -0.12
C PHE A 178 -3.28 3.16 -0.57
N ASP A 179 -4.51 2.75 -0.27
CA ASP A 179 -5.04 1.46 -0.72
C ASP A 179 -5.97 1.69 -1.92
N GLU A 180 -5.42 1.52 -3.14
CA GLU A 180 -6.11 1.73 -4.43
C GLU A 180 -6.87 3.07 -4.51
N ALA A 181 -6.38 4.09 -3.84
CA ALA A 181 -7.10 5.33 -3.60
C ALA A 181 -7.38 6.17 -4.87
N THR A 182 -6.77 5.84 -6.01
CA THR A 182 -6.92 6.61 -7.25
C THR A 182 -7.68 5.88 -8.36
N THR A 183 -8.03 4.60 -8.17
CA THR A 183 -8.61 3.74 -9.21
C THR A 183 -10.03 4.14 -9.66
N ALA A 184 -10.76 4.89 -8.84
CA ALA A 184 -12.12 5.35 -9.14
C ALA A 184 -12.14 6.73 -9.86
N LEU A 185 -10.98 7.26 -10.22
CA LEU A 185 -10.82 8.58 -10.82
C LEU A 185 -10.47 8.47 -12.31
N ASP A 186 -10.83 9.49 -13.08
CA ASP A 186 -10.31 9.62 -14.45
C ASP A 186 -8.80 9.88 -14.45
N VAL A 187 -8.15 9.56 -15.56
CA VAL A 187 -6.67 9.60 -15.70
C VAL A 187 -6.08 10.99 -15.40
N VAL A 188 -6.79 12.06 -15.78
CA VAL A 188 -6.31 13.44 -15.56
C VAL A 188 -6.35 13.79 -14.07
N THR A 189 -7.45 13.49 -13.42
CA THR A 189 -7.63 13.71 -11.97
C THR A 189 -6.65 12.85 -11.16
N GLN A 190 -6.42 11.60 -11.59
CA GLN A 190 -5.45 10.71 -10.97
C GLN A 190 -4.03 11.29 -11.05
N GLY A 191 -3.60 11.75 -12.23
CA GLY A 191 -2.29 12.37 -12.42
C GLY A 191 -2.10 13.59 -11.52
N GLN A 192 -3.10 14.49 -11.48
CA GLN A 192 -3.06 15.68 -10.63
C GLN A 192 -2.91 15.34 -9.13
N ILE A 193 -3.66 14.35 -8.63
CA ILE A 193 -3.58 13.92 -7.24
C ILE A 193 -2.21 13.30 -6.93
N LEU A 194 -1.66 12.51 -7.85
CA LEU A 194 -0.33 11.92 -7.68
C LEU A 194 0.76 12.99 -7.62
N ASP A 195 0.73 13.99 -8.49
CA ASP A 195 1.67 15.11 -8.48
C ASP A 195 1.60 15.88 -7.15
N GLU A 196 0.39 16.10 -6.64
CA GLU A 196 0.16 16.75 -5.35
C GLU A 196 0.72 15.90 -4.20
N VAL A 197 0.46 14.60 -4.19
CA VAL A 197 0.97 13.67 -3.16
C VAL A 197 2.50 13.62 -3.17
N VAL A 198 3.14 13.50 -4.34
CA VAL A 198 4.61 13.50 -4.47
C VAL A 198 5.21 14.82 -3.99
N ARG A 199 4.53 15.95 -4.24
CA ARG A 199 4.96 17.27 -3.73
C ARG A 199 4.87 17.34 -2.22
N LEU A 200 3.78 16.85 -1.63
CA LEU A 200 3.56 16.79 -0.18
C LEU A 200 4.61 15.91 0.50
N GLU A 201 4.87 14.73 -0.05
CA GLU A 201 5.89 13.80 0.45
C GLU A 201 7.26 14.46 0.58
N LYS A 202 7.70 15.19 -0.46
CA LYS A 202 8.98 15.91 -0.43
C LYS A 202 9.03 17.03 0.60
N ASN A 203 7.92 17.74 0.78
CA ASN A 203 7.85 18.87 1.73
C ASN A 203 7.77 18.41 3.19
N MET A 204 7.11 17.27 3.45
CA MET A 204 6.82 16.75 4.78
C MET A 204 7.76 15.61 5.20
N HIS A 205 8.72 15.20 4.34
CA HIS A 205 9.59 14.02 4.55
C HIS A 205 8.80 12.75 4.93
N MET A 206 7.62 12.60 4.35
CA MET A 206 6.68 11.54 4.67
C MET A 206 7.04 10.25 3.91
N THR A 207 6.97 9.11 4.59
CA THR A 207 7.08 7.79 3.96
C THR A 207 5.72 7.35 3.47
N ARG A 208 5.68 6.77 2.28
CA ARG A 208 4.43 6.38 1.63
C ARG A 208 4.44 4.93 1.18
N ILE A 209 3.31 4.24 1.42
CA ILE A 209 3.00 2.96 0.79
C ILE A 209 1.81 3.17 -0.15
N MET A 210 1.95 2.81 -1.41
CA MET A 210 0.90 2.90 -2.42
C MET A 210 0.56 1.52 -2.96
N ILE A 211 -0.63 1.04 -2.66
CA ILE A 211 -1.18 -0.20 -3.22
C ILE A 211 -1.92 0.16 -4.50
N THR A 212 -1.51 -0.41 -5.61
CA THR A 212 -2.14 -0.20 -6.91
C THR A 212 -1.92 -1.41 -7.82
N HIS A 213 -2.78 -1.55 -8.81
CA HIS A 213 -2.56 -2.46 -9.93
C HIS A 213 -1.97 -1.75 -11.16
N ASP A 214 -1.75 -0.43 -11.10
CA ASP A 214 -1.24 0.37 -12.20
C ASP A 214 0.27 0.62 -12.04
N MET A 215 1.06 -0.06 -12.88
CA MET A 215 2.53 0.07 -12.89
C MET A 215 3.00 1.44 -13.34
N SER A 216 2.20 2.17 -14.12
CA SER A 216 2.55 3.53 -14.56
C SER A 216 2.59 4.49 -13.37
N VAL A 217 1.64 4.34 -12.44
CA VAL A 217 1.60 5.08 -11.17
C VAL A 217 2.84 4.78 -10.33
N VAL A 218 3.21 3.51 -10.19
CA VAL A 218 4.39 3.11 -9.41
C VAL A 218 5.67 3.65 -10.04
N SER A 219 5.80 3.51 -11.36
CA SER A 219 6.97 4.01 -12.10
C SER A 219 7.14 5.53 -11.98
N ALA A 220 6.04 6.28 -11.96
CA ALA A 220 6.06 7.73 -11.91
C ALA A 220 6.23 8.31 -10.50
N SER A 221 5.80 7.59 -9.46
CA SER A 221 5.64 8.17 -8.13
C SER A 221 6.31 7.39 -6.99
N CYS A 222 6.89 6.22 -7.22
CA CYS A 222 7.51 5.42 -6.17
C CYS A 222 9.03 5.29 -6.35
N SER A 223 9.76 5.16 -5.22
CA SER A 223 11.20 4.88 -5.20
C SER A 223 11.49 3.38 -5.18
N LYS A 224 10.65 2.61 -4.49
CA LYS A 224 10.75 1.15 -4.34
C LYS A 224 9.46 0.47 -4.78
N VAL A 225 9.55 -0.81 -5.16
CA VAL A 225 8.38 -1.63 -5.50
C VAL A 225 8.48 -3.00 -4.83
N ALA A 226 7.34 -3.48 -4.33
CA ALA A 226 7.10 -4.81 -3.82
C ALA A 226 6.09 -5.52 -4.71
N VAL A 227 6.47 -6.64 -5.31
CA VAL A 227 5.62 -7.43 -6.19
C VAL A 227 5.04 -8.61 -5.40
N MET A 228 3.73 -8.60 -5.19
CA MET A 228 3.02 -9.63 -4.44
C MET A 228 2.22 -10.57 -5.34
N TYR A 229 2.26 -11.85 -5.01
CA TYR A 229 1.45 -12.88 -5.66
C TYR A 229 1.01 -13.93 -4.64
N ALA A 230 -0.28 -14.23 -4.60
CA ALA A 230 -0.85 -15.27 -3.74
C ALA A 230 -0.41 -15.19 -2.27
N GLY A 231 -0.42 -13.98 -1.70
CA GLY A 231 -0.02 -13.69 -0.32
C GLY A 231 1.49 -13.60 -0.08
N CYS A 232 2.31 -13.85 -1.07
CA CYS A 232 3.77 -13.86 -0.93
C CYS A 232 4.42 -12.65 -1.62
N LEU A 233 5.52 -12.16 -1.03
CA LEU A 233 6.42 -11.22 -1.68
C LEU A 233 7.33 -12.00 -2.62
N LEU A 234 7.31 -11.68 -3.92
CA LEU A 234 8.11 -12.39 -4.92
C LEU A 234 9.32 -11.59 -5.39
N GLU A 235 9.23 -10.26 -5.38
CA GLU A 235 10.33 -9.38 -5.78
C GLU A 235 10.20 -8.03 -5.07
N PHE A 236 11.33 -7.47 -4.67
CA PHE A 236 11.41 -6.19 -3.96
C PHE A 236 12.69 -5.45 -4.34
N GLY A 237 12.58 -4.14 -4.56
CA GLY A 237 13.75 -3.31 -4.83
C GLY A 237 13.41 -1.92 -5.39
N PRO A 238 14.43 -1.15 -5.80
CA PRO A 238 14.25 0.13 -6.47
C PRO A 238 13.41 -0.02 -7.75
N VAL A 239 12.45 0.86 -7.95
CA VAL A 239 11.53 0.82 -9.11
C VAL A 239 12.31 0.72 -10.43
N GLY A 240 13.37 1.56 -10.60
CA GLY A 240 14.15 1.58 -11.82
C GLY A 240 14.87 0.27 -12.14
N LYS A 241 15.22 -0.54 -11.11
CA LYS A 241 15.85 -1.85 -11.27
C LYS A 241 14.82 -2.93 -11.57
N VAL A 242 13.81 -3.07 -10.71
CA VAL A 242 12.77 -4.10 -10.83
C VAL A 242 11.98 -3.99 -12.14
N LEU A 243 11.66 -2.74 -12.60
CA LEU A 243 10.90 -2.57 -13.83
C LEU A 243 11.75 -2.73 -15.08
N LYS A 244 13.05 -2.41 -15.02
CA LYS A 244 13.95 -2.49 -16.17
C LYS A 244 14.45 -3.93 -16.41
N ASP A 245 14.81 -4.63 -15.33
CA ASP A 245 15.33 -6.00 -15.38
C ASP A 245 14.69 -6.86 -14.28
N PRO A 246 13.40 -7.22 -14.45
CA PRO A 246 12.67 -8.02 -13.47
C PRO A 246 13.29 -9.41 -13.33
N ALA A 247 13.64 -9.79 -12.10
CA ALA A 247 14.32 -11.05 -11.78
C ALA A 247 13.34 -12.23 -11.69
N HIS A 248 12.14 -12.00 -11.10
CA HIS A 248 11.16 -13.06 -10.93
C HIS A 248 10.33 -13.26 -12.21
N PRO A 249 10.09 -14.51 -12.68
CA PRO A 249 9.29 -14.78 -13.88
C PRO A 249 7.86 -14.21 -13.85
N TYR A 250 7.24 -14.08 -12.67
CA TYR A 250 5.95 -13.42 -12.52
C TYR A 250 6.05 -11.92 -12.85
N THR A 251 7.07 -11.23 -12.30
CA THR A 251 7.28 -9.80 -12.58
C THR A 251 7.55 -9.57 -14.05
N GLN A 252 8.33 -10.47 -14.71
CA GLN A 252 8.57 -10.42 -16.15
C GLN A 252 7.24 -10.46 -16.93
N LYS A 253 6.37 -11.42 -16.60
CA LYS A 253 5.04 -11.52 -17.25
C LYS A 253 4.11 -10.36 -16.90
N LEU A 254 4.19 -9.88 -15.67
CA LEU A 254 3.43 -8.71 -15.24
C LEU A 254 3.82 -7.49 -16.07
N MET A 255 5.12 -7.26 -16.31
CA MET A 255 5.61 -6.17 -17.17
C MET A 255 5.22 -6.34 -18.63
N GLU A 256 5.15 -7.58 -19.16
CA GLU A 256 4.68 -7.86 -20.52
C GLU A 256 3.18 -7.57 -20.72
N SER A 257 2.40 -7.58 -19.66
CA SER A 257 0.94 -7.32 -19.68
C SER A 257 0.57 -5.84 -19.62
N PHE A 258 1.56 -4.95 -19.38
CA PHE A 258 1.33 -3.49 -19.38
C PHE A 258 1.73 -2.85 -20.70
N PRO A 259 0.93 -1.87 -21.19
CA PRO A 259 1.30 -1.14 -22.40
C PRO A 259 2.58 -0.33 -22.16
N SER A 260 3.55 -0.45 -23.06
CA SER A 260 4.73 0.42 -23.05
C SER A 260 4.32 1.83 -23.48
N LEU A 261 4.60 2.83 -22.63
CA LEU A 261 4.38 4.25 -22.97
C LEU A 261 5.43 4.78 -23.96
N HIS A 262 6.56 4.08 -24.15
CA HIS A 262 7.64 4.44 -25.03
C HIS A 262 8.12 3.20 -25.81
N GLY A 263 7.91 3.16 -27.11
CA GLY A 263 8.40 2.11 -28.00
C GLY A 263 7.35 1.57 -28.97
N GLU A 264 7.68 0.46 -29.65
CA GLU A 264 6.77 -0.24 -30.55
C GLU A 264 5.53 -0.75 -29.81
N ILE A 265 4.36 -0.66 -30.45
CA ILE A 265 3.12 -1.25 -29.96
C ILE A 265 3.34 -2.76 -29.89
N ARG A 266 3.52 -3.29 -28.69
CA ARG A 266 3.63 -4.74 -28.46
C ARG A 266 2.24 -5.31 -28.19
N GLU A 267 2.00 -6.51 -28.69
CA GLU A 267 0.81 -7.26 -28.35
C GLU A 267 0.79 -7.55 -26.84
N LEU A 268 -0.25 -7.09 -26.13
CA LEU A 268 -0.40 -7.30 -24.70
C LEU A 268 -0.65 -8.78 -24.44
N LYS A 269 0.24 -9.42 -23.68
CA LYS A 269 0.09 -10.82 -23.30
C LYS A 269 -0.51 -10.92 -21.92
N SER A 270 -1.69 -11.53 -21.81
CA SER A 270 -2.27 -11.88 -20.51
C SER A 270 -1.44 -12.96 -19.83
N ILE A 271 -1.37 -12.94 -18.50
CA ILE A 271 -0.79 -14.03 -17.72
C ILE A 271 -1.82 -15.16 -17.67
N PRO A 272 -1.60 -16.32 -18.33
CA PRO A 272 -2.61 -17.38 -18.40
C PRO A 272 -2.84 -18.03 -17.01
N GLY A 273 -4.04 -18.55 -16.79
CA GLY A 273 -4.45 -19.18 -15.52
C GLY A 273 -4.95 -18.17 -14.49
N SER A 274 -5.26 -18.65 -13.30
CA SER A 274 -5.76 -17.88 -12.16
C SER A 274 -4.83 -18.00 -10.95
N LEU A 275 -5.07 -17.17 -9.95
CA LEU A 275 -4.41 -17.31 -8.64
C LEU A 275 -4.73 -18.70 -8.03
N PRO A 276 -3.75 -19.31 -7.33
CA PRO A 276 -4.01 -20.55 -6.61
C PRO A 276 -5.02 -20.33 -5.47
N ASP A 277 -5.67 -21.40 -5.03
CA ASP A 277 -6.57 -21.36 -3.88
C ASP A 277 -5.79 -21.03 -2.60
N LEU A 278 -6.01 -19.84 -2.06
CA LEU A 278 -5.36 -19.38 -0.83
C LEU A 278 -5.81 -20.12 0.43
N SER A 279 -6.82 -21.00 0.34
CA SER A 279 -7.19 -21.87 1.45
C SER A 279 -6.27 -23.09 1.58
N ILE A 280 -5.44 -23.34 0.57
CA ILE A 280 -4.46 -24.42 0.55
C ILE A 280 -3.07 -23.83 0.84
N LEU A 281 -2.38 -24.39 1.83
CA LEU A 281 -1.02 -24.01 2.12
C LEU A 281 -0.05 -24.72 1.15
N HIS A 282 0.30 -24.04 0.06
CA HIS A 282 1.27 -24.55 -0.90
C HIS A 282 2.68 -24.57 -0.29
N GLU A 283 3.36 -25.72 -0.32
CA GLU A 283 4.74 -25.89 0.16
C GLU A 283 5.75 -25.34 -0.84
N GLY A 284 5.44 -25.38 -2.13
CA GLY A 284 6.28 -24.91 -3.22
C GLY A 284 6.15 -23.42 -3.53
N CYS A 285 6.78 -23.00 -4.63
CA CYS A 285 6.64 -21.67 -5.19
C CYS A 285 5.18 -21.43 -5.61
N VAL A 286 4.54 -20.39 -5.07
CA VAL A 286 3.14 -20.06 -5.34
C VAL A 286 2.84 -19.74 -6.81
N PHE A 287 3.86 -19.43 -7.62
CA PHE A 287 3.74 -19.15 -9.04
C PHE A 287 4.11 -20.36 -9.92
N ALA A 288 4.51 -21.51 -9.36
CA ALA A 288 5.08 -22.65 -10.10
C ALA A 288 4.15 -23.14 -11.24
N GLU A 289 2.85 -23.25 -11.01
CA GLU A 289 1.87 -23.75 -12.01
C GLU A 289 1.74 -22.85 -13.25
N ARG A 290 2.02 -21.55 -13.10
CA ARG A 290 1.94 -20.55 -14.19
C ARG A 290 3.32 -20.12 -14.72
N CYS A 291 4.39 -20.70 -14.15
CA CYS A 291 5.75 -20.32 -14.46
C CYS A 291 6.32 -21.16 -15.60
N SER A 292 6.72 -20.51 -16.70
CA SER A 292 7.38 -21.18 -17.82
C SER A 292 8.79 -21.69 -17.51
N LYS A 293 9.38 -21.27 -16.37
CA LYS A 293 10.71 -21.67 -15.89
C LYS A 293 10.63 -22.58 -14.65
N ALA A 294 9.43 -23.12 -14.35
CA ALA A 294 9.27 -23.98 -13.18
C ALA A 294 10.10 -25.28 -13.32
N CYS A 295 10.70 -25.70 -12.22
CA CYS A 295 11.40 -26.97 -12.09
C CYS A 295 10.79 -27.79 -10.94
N GLU A 296 11.23 -29.06 -10.78
CA GLU A 296 10.71 -29.94 -9.72
C GLU A 296 10.85 -29.34 -8.31
N ARG A 297 11.92 -28.60 -8.07
CA ARG A 297 12.16 -27.94 -6.79
C ARG A 297 11.10 -26.89 -6.51
N CYS A 298 10.65 -26.15 -7.54
CA CYS A 298 9.58 -25.15 -7.41
C CYS A 298 8.27 -25.74 -6.94
N LEU A 299 7.99 -27.02 -7.19
CA LEU A 299 6.78 -27.70 -6.76
C LEU A 299 6.84 -28.18 -5.31
N LYS A 300 8.05 -28.36 -4.75
CA LYS A 300 8.27 -28.98 -3.46
C LYS A 300 8.74 -27.99 -2.39
N GLU A 301 9.41 -26.91 -2.79
CA GLU A 301 10.03 -25.96 -1.87
C GLU A 301 9.65 -24.53 -2.25
N ARG A 302 9.41 -23.71 -1.24
CA ARG A 302 9.23 -22.26 -1.42
C ARG A 302 10.60 -21.58 -1.51
N PRO A 303 10.90 -20.83 -2.58
CA PRO A 303 12.14 -20.08 -2.66
C PRO A 303 12.16 -18.95 -1.61
N ALA A 304 13.27 -18.82 -0.90
CA ALA A 304 13.51 -17.66 -0.04
C ALA A 304 13.85 -16.42 -0.89
N MET A 305 13.60 -15.24 -0.34
CA MET A 305 14.11 -13.99 -0.92
C MET A 305 15.64 -14.03 -0.92
N ARG A 306 16.25 -13.69 -2.05
CA ARG A 306 17.72 -13.60 -2.25
C ARG A 306 18.03 -12.32 -2.98
N ASP A 307 19.17 -11.74 -2.67
CA ASP A 307 19.66 -10.57 -3.38
C ASP A 307 20.01 -10.96 -4.81
N VAL A 308 19.50 -10.19 -5.74
CA VAL A 308 19.84 -10.22 -7.19
C VAL A 308 21.01 -9.27 -7.43
N GLU A 309 20.95 -8.11 -6.78
CA GLU A 309 21.99 -7.10 -6.68
C GLU A 309 21.70 -6.20 -5.47
N GLU A 310 22.57 -5.27 -5.16
CA GLU A 310 22.41 -4.37 -4.00
C GLU A 310 21.03 -3.69 -3.99
N GLY A 311 20.26 -3.98 -2.95
CA GLY A 311 18.91 -3.45 -2.71
C GLY A 311 17.80 -4.02 -3.60
N HIS A 312 18.10 -5.02 -4.46
CA HIS A 312 17.11 -5.71 -5.29
C HIS A 312 17.13 -7.21 -4.96
N SER A 313 16.00 -7.75 -4.52
CA SER A 313 15.86 -9.14 -4.12
C SER A 313 14.64 -9.81 -4.74
N ALA A 314 14.73 -11.14 -4.96
CA ALA A 314 13.64 -11.93 -5.51
C ALA A 314 13.58 -13.34 -4.93
N ALA A 315 12.36 -13.91 -4.84
CA ALA A 315 12.09 -15.25 -4.34
C ALA A 315 11.98 -16.26 -5.52
N CYS A 316 13.10 -16.62 -6.11
CA CYS A 316 13.13 -17.54 -7.26
C CYS A 316 14.35 -18.46 -7.24
N PHE A 317 14.18 -19.75 -7.61
CA PHE A 317 15.31 -20.68 -7.76
C PHE A 317 16.08 -20.51 -9.08
N ALA A 318 15.47 -19.85 -10.07
CA ALA A 318 16.08 -19.62 -11.39
C ALA A 318 16.91 -18.32 -11.45
N LEU A 319 17.16 -17.67 -10.30
CA LEU A 319 18.07 -16.52 -10.23
C LEU A 319 19.48 -16.97 -10.65
N LYS A 320 20.15 -16.15 -11.47
CA LYS A 320 21.58 -16.33 -11.72
C LYS A 320 22.31 -16.13 -10.39
N GLU A 321 23.24 -17.01 -10.08
CA GLU A 321 24.11 -16.78 -8.93
C GLU A 321 24.85 -15.45 -9.14
N VAL A 322 24.78 -14.59 -8.15
CA VAL A 322 25.62 -13.38 -8.12
C VAL A 322 27.05 -13.88 -7.89
N LEU A 323 27.88 -13.80 -8.93
CA LEU A 323 29.31 -14.12 -8.87
C LEU A 323 30.06 -13.03 -8.11
#